data_9df0b85962ee3a662528b3aa81f7e352
#
_entry.id   9df0b85962ee3a662528b3aa81f7e352
#
_cell.length_a   1.000
_cell.length_b   1.000
_cell.length_c   1.000
_cell.angle_alpha   90.00
_cell.angle_beta   90.00
_cell.angle_gamma   90.00
#
_symmetry.space_group_name_H-M   'P 1'
#
loop_
_entity.id
_entity.type
_entity.pdbx_description
1 polymer ?
#
loop_
_entity_poly.entity_id
_entity_poly.type
_entity_poly.pdbx_seq_one_letter_code
_entity_poly.pdbx_strand_id
1 'polypeptide(L)'
;MSGGAAGPAGPTDAAGEVVGAWLPASLAATGPLSGSGRTLRLLVPGLREAAAGQHVDVRLTADDGYQAVRSYSLSDVRASAGGAGRVPEIELAVERLDDGEVSPYLVDAMEVGDPIEVRGPIGGWFRWPPTRFEPGSAVQAVMPDPLGAAPVDAAPVQLIAGGSGVAPLVSMLRVRGALAEGPEFRLLHSVRDPASRWFADELDGYAAAGVAEVTTFFTRAAPEGGGRASGRLTERELLDAALPAERHPVVYVCGTNGFVARVAEWLVAAGHDPTRVRTERFGGL
;
A
#
# COMPACT_ATOMS: atom_id res chain seq x y z
N MET A 1 1.12 -25.34 -40.91
CA MET A 1 2.11 -25.45 -39.83
C MET A 1 2.71 -24.05 -39.60
N SER A 2 2.15 -23.30 -38.66
CA SER A 2 2.65 -21.98 -38.31
C SER A 2 3.23 -22.10 -36.90
N GLY A 3 4.56 -22.12 -36.82
CA GLY A 3 5.29 -22.11 -35.58
C GLY A 3 5.18 -20.70 -34.94
N GLY A 4 4.45 -20.60 -33.83
CA GLY A 4 4.48 -19.40 -33.00
C GLY A 4 5.87 -19.27 -32.38
N ALA A 5 6.55 -18.18 -32.70
CA ALA A 5 7.80 -17.82 -32.06
C ALA A 5 7.50 -17.47 -30.59
N ALA A 6 8.04 -18.25 -29.67
CA ALA A 6 8.09 -17.89 -28.25
C ALA A 6 8.93 -16.60 -28.14
N GLY A 7 8.35 -15.55 -27.57
CA GLY A 7 9.08 -14.34 -27.23
C GLY A 7 10.22 -14.66 -26.24
N PRO A 8 11.24 -13.78 -26.12
CA PRO A 8 12.37 -14.03 -25.24
C PRO A 8 11.90 -14.22 -23.81
N ALA A 9 12.35 -15.31 -23.18
CA ALA A 9 12.12 -15.57 -21.77
C ALA A 9 12.71 -14.40 -20.96
N GLY A 10 11.91 -13.82 -20.07
CA GLY A 10 12.37 -12.77 -19.16
C GLY A 10 13.47 -13.27 -18.20
N PRO A 11 14.11 -12.36 -17.46
CA PRO A 11 15.12 -12.75 -16.47
C PRO A 11 14.52 -13.69 -15.42
N THR A 12 15.23 -14.79 -15.13
CA THR A 12 14.86 -15.75 -14.08
C THR A 12 15.59 -15.42 -12.79
N ASP A 13 14.93 -15.66 -11.64
CA ASP A 13 15.58 -15.60 -10.33
C ASP A 13 16.44 -16.86 -10.04
N ALA A 14 17.02 -16.91 -8.80
CA ALA A 14 17.85 -18.04 -8.38
C ALA A 14 17.09 -19.38 -8.28
N ALA A 15 15.76 -19.37 -8.30
CA ALA A 15 14.90 -20.56 -8.34
C ALA A 15 14.49 -20.97 -9.77
N GLY A 16 14.94 -20.22 -10.79
CA GLY A 16 14.60 -20.46 -12.19
C GLY A 16 13.23 -19.90 -12.63
N GLU A 17 12.56 -19.14 -11.79
CA GLU A 17 11.30 -18.48 -12.11
C GLU A 17 11.52 -17.18 -12.89
N VAL A 18 10.64 -16.90 -13.84
CA VAL A 18 10.68 -15.66 -14.63
C VAL A 18 10.26 -14.49 -13.73
N VAL A 19 11.21 -13.63 -13.36
CA VAL A 19 10.95 -12.44 -12.56
C VAL A 19 10.05 -11.51 -13.36
N GLY A 20 8.88 -11.19 -12.80
CA GLY A 20 7.91 -10.32 -13.44
C GLY A 20 6.99 -11.01 -14.45
N ALA A 21 6.85 -12.34 -14.38
CA ALA A 21 5.82 -13.05 -15.14
C ALA A 21 4.41 -12.61 -14.73
N TRP A 22 3.48 -12.61 -15.69
CA TRP A 22 2.06 -12.45 -15.43
C TRP A 22 1.51 -13.78 -14.88
N LEU A 23 0.86 -13.71 -13.72
CA LEU A 23 0.24 -14.85 -13.04
C LEU A 23 -1.26 -14.79 -13.23
N PRO A 24 -1.91 -15.92 -13.56
CA PRO A 24 -3.36 -15.98 -13.55
C PRO A 24 -3.87 -15.84 -12.11
N ALA A 25 -4.89 -15.03 -11.93
CA ALA A 25 -5.56 -14.82 -10.66
C ALA A 25 -7.07 -14.88 -10.85
N SER A 26 -7.80 -15.05 -9.77
CA SER A 26 -9.27 -14.98 -9.79
C SER A 26 -9.78 -14.20 -8.58
N LEU A 27 -10.90 -13.49 -8.77
CA LEU A 27 -11.57 -12.78 -7.69
C LEU A 27 -12.24 -13.79 -6.75
N ALA A 28 -11.83 -13.81 -5.48
CA ALA A 28 -12.39 -14.68 -4.45
C ALA A 28 -13.49 -14.02 -3.62
N ALA A 29 -13.33 -12.73 -3.34
CA ALA A 29 -14.29 -11.96 -2.56
C ALA A 29 -14.14 -10.46 -2.82
N THR A 30 -15.16 -9.70 -2.47
CA THR A 30 -15.15 -8.24 -2.55
C THR A 30 -15.80 -7.64 -1.32
N GLY A 31 -15.48 -6.37 -1.02
CA GLY A 31 -16.13 -5.60 0.02
C GLY A 31 -16.20 -4.12 -0.34
N PRO A 32 -17.22 -3.39 0.15
CA PRO A 32 -17.30 -1.95 -0.06
C PRO A 32 -16.24 -1.22 0.79
N LEU A 33 -15.68 -0.13 0.25
CA LEU A 33 -14.82 0.79 0.99
C LEU A 33 -15.48 2.15 1.18
N SER A 34 -16.06 2.65 0.12
CA SER A 34 -16.79 3.92 0.05
C SER A 34 -17.67 3.90 -1.18
N GLY A 35 -18.43 4.96 -1.47
CA GLY A 35 -19.21 5.07 -2.70
C GLY A 35 -18.42 4.91 -4.00
N SER A 36 -17.10 5.15 -3.96
CA SER A 36 -16.20 5.04 -5.12
C SER A 36 -15.10 3.98 -4.97
N GLY A 37 -15.07 3.22 -3.88
CA GLY A 37 -14.02 2.26 -3.58
C GLY A 37 -14.55 0.86 -3.29
N ARG A 38 -13.72 -0.14 -3.64
CA ARG A 38 -14.00 -1.56 -3.44
C ARG A 38 -12.73 -2.30 -3.06
N THR A 39 -12.82 -3.25 -2.13
CA THR A 39 -11.76 -4.23 -1.92
C THR A 39 -11.95 -5.42 -2.85
N LEU A 40 -10.85 -5.92 -3.39
CA LEU A 40 -10.80 -7.12 -4.21
C LEU A 40 -9.82 -8.10 -3.60
N ARG A 41 -10.30 -9.26 -3.21
CA ARG A 41 -9.50 -10.35 -2.68
C ARG A 41 -9.23 -11.34 -3.81
N LEU A 42 -7.97 -11.50 -4.17
CA LEU A 42 -7.53 -12.30 -5.30
C LEU A 42 -6.80 -13.56 -4.84
N LEU A 43 -7.18 -14.71 -5.40
CA LEU A 43 -6.38 -15.93 -5.35
C LEU A 43 -5.38 -15.90 -6.50
N VAL A 44 -4.09 -16.06 -6.18
CA VAL A 44 -2.99 -15.91 -7.16
C VAL A 44 -2.05 -17.11 -7.07
N PRO A 45 -2.34 -18.22 -7.79
CA PRO A 45 -1.44 -19.37 -7.84
C PRO A 45 -0.03 -18.96 -8.30
N GLY A 46 1.00 -19.39 -7.58
CA GLY A 46 2.40 -19.08 -7.92
C GLY A 46 2.87 -17.69 -7.45
N LEU A 47 2.04 -16.90 -6.77
CA LEU A 47 2.51 -15.65 -6.17
C LEU A 47 3.53 -15.94 -5.07
N ARG A 48 4.64 -15.22 -5.09
CA ARG A 48 5.60 -15.22 -3.98
C ARG A 48 5.04 -14.42 -2.80
N GLU A 49 5.53 -14.73 -1.62
CA GLU A 49 5.16 -13.99 -0.41
C GLU A 49 5.33 -12.49 -0.60
N ALA A 50 4.28 -11.75 -0.31
CA ALA A 50 4.24 -10.30 -0.41
C ALA A 50 4.46 -9.67 0.96
N ALA A 51 5.09 -8.50 0.97
CA ALA A 51 5.24 -7.68 2.17
C ALA A 51 4.30 -6.48 2.14
N ALA A 52 3.88 -6.03 3.33
CA ALA A 52 3.06 -4.83 3.48
C ALA A 52 3.75 -3.60 2.87
N GLY A 53 2.99 -2.80 2.12
CA GLY A 53 3.49 -1.66 1.36
C GLY A 53 3.94 -1.97 -0.06
N GLN A 54 3.95 -3.24 -0.50
CA GLN A 54 4.15 -3.59 -1.89
C GLN A 54 2.88 -3.41 -2.73
N HIS A 55 3.04 -3.45 -4.05
CA HIS A 55 1.95 -3.41 -5.02
C HIS A 55 2.04 -4.56 -6.02
N VAL A 56 1.01 -4.72 -6.81
CA VAL A 56 0.99 -5.57 -8.00
C VAL A 56 0.53 -4.74 -9.20
N ASP A 57 1.01 -5.11 -10.39
CA ASP A 57 0.37 -4.69 -11.61
C ASP A 57 -0.79 -5.62 -11.91
N VAL A 58 -1.90 -5.04 -12.32
CA VAL A 58 -3.09 -5.73 -12.80
C VAL A 58 -3.23 -5.48 -14.30
N ARG A 59 -3.47 -6.54 -15.06
CA ARG A 59 -3.70 -6.48 -16.51
C ARG A 59 -5.10 -6.97 -16.83
N LEU A 60 -5.83 -6.16 -17.59
CA LEU A 60 -7.05 -6.55 -18.28
C LEU A 60 -6.75 -6.71 -19.77
N THR A 61 -7.32 -7.74 -20.38
CA THR A 61 -7.24 -7.97 -21.82
C THR A 61 -8.64 -7.96 -22.40
N ALA A 62 -8.93 -7.05 -23.32
CA ALA A 62 -10.19 -6.97 -24.03
C ALA A 62 -10.28 -8.05 -25.15
N ASP A 63 -11.48 -8.30 -25.64
CA ASP A 63 -11.75 -9.34 -26.67
C ASP A 63 -10.96 -9.12 -27.97
N ASP A 64 -10.64 -7.87 -28.30
CA ASP A 64 -9.84 -7.50 -29.46
C ASP A 64 -8.32 -7.64 -29.23
N GLY A 65 -7.91 -8.05 -28.04
CA GLY A 65 -6.51 -8.23 -27.63
C GLY A 65 -5.87 -6.97 -27.05
N TYR A 66 -6.57 -5.84 -26.94
CA TYR A 66 -6.08 -4.65 -26.26
C TYR A 66 -5.82 -4.94 -24.79
N GLN A 67 -4.70 -4.44 -24.26
CA GLN A 67 -4.28 -4.65 -22.88
C GLN A 67 -4.11 -3.34 -22.13
N ALA A 68 -4.77 -3.22 -20.98
CA ALA A 68 -4.60 -2.13 -20.05
C ALA A 68 -3.94 -2.62 -18.76
N VAL A 69 -2.90 -1.93 -18.30
CA VAL A 69 -2.15 -2.27 -17.09
C VAL A 69 -2.19 -1.11 -16.10
N ARG A 70 -2.49 -1.41 -14.83
CA ARG A 70 -2.46 -0.44 -13.72
C ARG A 70 -1.89 -1.09 -12.46
N SER A 71 -1.13 -0.30 -11.71
CA SER A 71 -0.55 -0.72 -10.43
C SER A 71 -1.51 -0.45 -9.29
N TYR A 72 -1.65 -1.43 -8.38
CA TYR A 72 -2.48 -1.33 -7.17
C TYR A 72 -1.70 -1.77 -5.95
N SER A 73 -1.68 -0.93 -4.93
CA SER A 73 -1.06 -1.25 -3.64
C SER A 73 -1.84 -2.37 -2.95
N LEU A 74 -1.11 -3.25 -2.28
CA LEU A 74 -1.69 -4.34 -1.49
C LEU A 74 -2.22 -3.78 -0.17
N SER A 75 -3.51 -3.94 0.08
CA SER A 75 -4.15 -3.60 1.35
C SER A 75 -4.07 -4.75 2.37
N ASP A 76 -3.95 -6.00 1.93
CA ASP A 76 -3.64 -7.15 2.78
C ASP A 76 -2.69 -8.15 2.11
N VAL A 77 -1.70 -8.61 2.89
CA VAL A 77 -0.68 -9.58 2.47
C VAL A 77 -0.57 -10.77 3.42
N ARG A 78 -1.38 -10.84 4.50
CA ARG A 78 -1.25 -11.84 5.56
C ARG A 78 -1.48 -13.27 5.07
N ALA A 79 -2.18 -13.46 3.98
CA ALA A 79 -2.42 -14.75 3.34
C ALA A 79 -1.56 -14.98 2.07
N SER A 80 -0.61 -14.07 1.77
CA SER A 80 0.18 -14.14 0.53
C SER A 80 1.19 -15.28 0.51
N ALA A 81 1.68 -15.71 1.66
CA ALA A 81 2.59 -16.86 1.76
C ALA A 81 1.96 -18.20 1.36
N GLY A 82 0.62 -18.27 1.25
CA GLY A 82 -0.10 -19.51 1.05
C GLY A 82 0.06 -20.42 2.28
N GLY A 83 0.55 -21.62 2.11
CA GLY A 83 0.87 -22.60 3.16
C GLY A 83 0.05 -23.87 3.04
N ALA A 84 0.63 -25.03 3.38
CA ALA A 84 0.00 -26.36 3.46
C ALA A 84 -1.12 -26.64 2.43
N GLY A 85 -0.88 -26.31 1.12
CA GLY A 85 -1.83 -26.50 0.03
C GLY A 85 -2.83 -25.37 -0.19
N ARG A 86 -2.68 -24.23 0.49
CA ARG A 86 -3.51 -23.04 0.24
C ARG A 86 -2.88 -22.21 -0.88
N VAL A 87 -3.75 -21.73 -1.79
CA VAL A 87 -3.36 -20.77 -2.82
C VAL A 87 -3.07 -19.42 -2.15
N PRO A 88 -1.97 -18.73 -2.51
CA PRO A 88 -1.69 -17.38 -2.05
C PRO A 88 -2.87 -16.43 -2.33
N GLU A 89 -3.18 -15.59 -1.35
CA GLU A 89 -4.26 -14.62 -1.41
C GLU A 89 -3.74 -13.22 -1.06
N ILE A 90 -4.14 -12.24 -1.84
CA ILE A 90 -3.85 -10.81 -1.62
C ILE A 90 -5.13 -10.00 -1.69
N GLU A 91 -5.13 -8.82 -1.08
CA GLU A 91 -6.24 -7.87 -1.19
C GLU A 91 -5.76 -6.55 -1.80
N LEU A 92 -6.51 -6.05 -2.74
CA LEU A 92 -6.37 -4.71 -3.33
C LEU A 92 -7.48 -3.80 -2.81
N ALA A 93 -7.18 -2.52 -2.63
CA ALA A 93 -8.18 -1.47 -2.44
C ALA A 93 -8.19 -0.58 -3.69
N VAL A 94 -9.29 -0.60 -4.41
CA VAL A 94 -9.42 0.05 -5.72
C VAL A 94 -10.36 1.24 -5.64
N GLU A 95 -9.90 2.43 -6.03
CA GLU A 95 -10.73 3.61 -6.25
C GLU A 95 -11.20 3.64 -7.70
N ARG A 96 -12.51 3.80 -7.90
CA ARG A 96 -13.07 4.00 -9.22
C ARG A 96 -12.71 5.38 -9.73
N LEU A 97 -12.05 5.44 -10.87
CA LEU A 97 -11.76 6.67 -11.59
C LEU A 97 -12.66 6.74 -12.83
N ASP A 98 -13.44 7.81 -12.97
CA ASP A 98 -14.42 7.94 -14.06
C ASP A 98 -13.77 7.84 -15.45
N ASP A 99 -12.58 8.39 -15.61
CA ASP A 99 -11.80 8.36 -16.85
C ASP A 99 -10.83 7.17 -16.92
N GLY A 100 -10.93 6.22 -15.98
CA GLY A 100 -10.04 5.06 -15.90
C GLY A 100 -10.46 3.93 -16.84
N GLU A 101 -9.49 3.22 -17.43
CA GLU A 101 -9.75 2.04 -18.27
C GLU A 101 -9.92 0.75 -17.48
N VAL A 102 -9.28 0.66 -16.31
CA VAL A 102 -9.21 -0.57 -15.48
C VAL A 102 -10.10 -0.47 -14.26
N SER A 103 -10.01 0.62 -13.49
CA SER A 103 -10.73 0.74 -12.21
C SER A 103 -12.25 0.69 -12.33
N PRO A 104 -12.93 1.22 -13.38
CA PRO A 104 -14.37 1.04 -13.52
C PRO A 104 -14.77 -0.43 -13.66
N TYR A 105 -14.05 -1.22 -14.45
CA TYR A 105 -14.30 -2.66 -14.55
C TYR A 105 -14.12 -3.37 -13.20
N LEU A 106 -13.03 -3.10 -12.52
CA LEU A 106 -12.70 -3.73 -11.22
C LEU A 106 -13.74 -3.41 -10.14
N VAL A 107 -14.27 -2.18 -10.15
CA VAL A 107 -15.21 -1.73 -9.11
C VAL A 107 -16.66 -2.07 -9.46
N ASP A 108 -17.09 -1.88 -10.71
CA ASP A 108 -18.49 -1.94 -11.09
C ASP A 108 -18.90 -3.30 -11.69
N ALA A 109 -17.99 -3.98 -12.42
CA ALA A 109 -18.35 -5.11 -13.28
C ALA A 109 -17.76 -6.45 -12.87
N MET A 110 -16.56 -6.47 -12.24
CA MET A 110 -15.89 -7.71 -11.90
C MET A 110 -16.65 -8.51 -10.83
N GLU A 111 -16.93 -9.79 -11.12
CA GLU A 111 -17.67 -10.71 -10.25
C GLU A 111 -16.75 -11.78 -9.64
N VAL A 112 -17.20 -12.41 -8.52
CA VAL A 112 -16.47 -13.51 -7.88
C VAL A 112 -16.34 -14.68 -8.86
N GLY A 113 -15.12 -15.14 -9.04
CA GLY A 113 -14.73 -16.17 -10.00
C GLY A 113 -14.13 -15.62 -11.29
N ASP A 114 -14.28 -14.34 -11.59
CA ASP A 114 -13.73 -13.76 -12.80
C ASP A 114 -12.19 -13.84 -12.82
N PRO A 115 -11.61 -14.16 -13.98
CA PRO A 115 -10.17 -14.21 -14.14
C PRO A 115 -9.58 -12.81 -14.30
N ILE A 116 -8.35 -12.68 -13.83
CA ILE A 116 -7.53 -11.47 -13.98
C ILE A 116 -6.07 -11.88 -14.02
N GLU A 117 -5.20 -11.05 -14.54
CA GLU A 117 -3.77 -11.31 -14.50
C GLU A 117 -3.07 -10.29 -13.61
N VAL A 118 -2.16 -10.79 -12.78
CA VAL A 118 -1.34 -9.96 -11.90
C VAL A 118 0.14 -10.23 -12.10
N ARG A 119 0.94 -9.20 -11.86
CA ARG A 119 2.40 -9.30 -11.85
C ARG A 119 2.93 -8.67 -10.58
N GLY A 120 3.74 -9.40 -9.83
CA GLY A 120 4.31 -8.95 -8.58
C GLY A 120 4.65 -10.09 -7.62
N PRO A 121 4.85 -9.81 -6.32
CA PRO A 121 4.79 -8.47 -5.69
C PRO A 121 5.95 -7.57 -6.13
N ILE A 122 5.68 -6.27 -6.26
CA ILE A 122 6.63 -5.24 -6.70
C ILE A 122 6.84 -4.22 -5.58
N GLY A 123 8.05 -3.64 -5.51
CA GLY A 123 8.43 -2.63 -4.54
C GLY A 123 9.34 -3.17 -3.45
N GLY A 124 10.40 -2.42 -3.13
CA GLY A 124 11.40 -2.78 -2.14
C GLY A 124 11.61 -1.71 -1.06
N TRP A 125 11.47 -0.44 -1.46
CA TRP A 125 11.70 0.70 -0.58
C TRP A 125 10.54 1.00 0.37
N PHE A 126 9.30 0.87 -0.13
CA PHE A 126 8.07 1.18 0.60
C PHE A 126 7.48 -0.09 1.26
N ARG A 127 8.27 -0.75 2.14
CA ARG A 127 7.90 -2.02 2.80
C ARG A 127 8.01 -1.93 4.31
N TRP A 128 7.09 -2.61 5.02
CA TRP A 128 7.18 -2.82 6.45
C TRP A 128 6.79 -4.29 6.82
N PRO A 129 7.51 -4.98 7.75
CA PRO A 129 8.79 -4.56 8.30
C PRO A 129 9.86 -4.47 7.20
N PRO A 130 10.81 -3.56 7.33
CA PRO A 130 11.93 -3.51 6.40
C PRO A 130 12.73 -4.81 6.54
N THR A 131 12.87 -5.56 5.44
CA THR A 131 13.66 -6.79 5.45
C THR A 131 15.14 -6.49 5.64
N ARG A 132 15.82 -7.27 6.49
CA ARG A 132 17.27 -7.29 6.52
C ARG A 132 17.80 -7.87 5.21
N PHE A 133 18.93 -7.34 4.77
CA PHE A 133 19.66 -7.87 3.63
C PHE A 133 20.20 -9.27 3.99
N GLU A 134 19.73 -10.30 3.30
CA GLU A 134 20.39 -11.59 3.27
C GLU A 134 21.43 -11.55 2.12
N PRO A 135 22.73 -11.75 2.39
CA PRO A 135 23.75 -11.79 1.35
C PRO A 135 23.39 -12.86 0.31
N GLY A 136 23.19 -12.45 -0.94
CA GLY A 136 22.82 -13.36 -2.04
C GLY A 136 21.35 -13.30 -2.48
N SER A 137 20.47 -12.58 -1.78
CA SER A 137 19.14 -12.30 -2.28
C SER A 137 19.17 -11.11 -3.25
N ALA A 138 18.41 -11.19 -4.35
CA ALA A 138 18.25 -10.08 -5.30
C ALA A 138 17.41 -8.90 -4.74
N VAL A 139 17.04 -8.97 -3.47
CA VAL A 139 16.28 -7.92 -2.76
C VAL A 139 17.27 -6.90 -2.24
N GLN A 140 17.19 -5.71 -2.78
CA GLN A 140 18.06 -4.58 -2.44
C GLN A 140 18.02 -4.25 -0.95
N ALA A 141 19.21 -4.18 -0.34
CA ALA A 141 19.47 -3.92 1.05
C ALA A 141 18.65 -2.76 1.61
N VAL A 142 18.07 -2.95 2.78
CA VAL A 142 17.84 -1.85 3.72
C VAL A 142 19.21 -1.24 3.99
N MET A 143 19.40 0.03 3.61
CA MET A 143 20.64 0.75 3.90
C MET A 143 20.88 0.69 5.41
N PRO A 144 22.07 0.36 5.88
CA PRO A 144 22.41 0.50 7.29
C PRO A 144 22.17 1.96 7.68
N ASP A 145 21.57 2.17 8.85
CA ASP A 145 21.39 3.51 9.39
C ASP A 145 22.77 4.18 9.56
N PRO A 146 23.10 5.21 8.80
CA PRO A 146 24.42 5.83 8.87
C PRO A 146 24.67 6.56 10.20
N LEU A 147 23.62 6.73 11.04
CA LEU A 147 23.68 7.49 12.29
C LEU A 147 23.69 6.62 13.54
N GLY A 148 23.69 5.26 13.42
CA GLY A 148 23.71 4.37 14.57
C GLY A 148 22.48 4.43 15.47
N ALA A 149 21.36 4.93 14.94
CA ALA A 149 20.08 4.91 15.63
C ALA A 149 19.58 3.46 15.78
N ALA A 150 18.52 3.25 16.59
CA ALA A 150 17.92 1.94 16.82
C ALA A 150 17.68 1.17 15.51
N PRO A 151 17.78 -0.17 15.51
CA PRO A 151 17.45 -0.98 14.35
C PRO A 151 16.15 -0.52 13.71
N VAL A 152 16.10 -0.38 12.38
CA VAL A 152 14.94 0.17 11.65
C VAL A 152 13.65 -0.63 11.91
N ASP A 153 13.78 -1.92 12.28
CA ASP A 153 12.70 -2.80 12.67
C ASP A 153 12.12 -2.51 14.07
N ALA A 154 12.86 -1.82 14.94
CA ALA A 154 12.41 -1.39 16.27
C ALA A 154 12.04 0.10 16.34
N ALA A 155 12.33 0.88 15.29
CA ALA A 155 12.04 2.30 15.25
C ALA A 155 10.52 2.56 15.22
N PRO A 156 10.04 3.67 15.85
CA PRO A 156 8.66 4.08 15.71
C PRO A 156 8.29 4.34 14.25
N VAL A 157 7.06 4.10 13.88
CA VAL A 157 6.57 4.19 12.50
C VAL A 157 5.52 5.27 12.37
N GLN A 158 5.79 6.22 11.47
CA GLN A 158 4.84 7.25 11.08
C GLN A 158 4.24 6.92 9.72
N LEU A 159 2.94 6.72 9.67
CA LEU A 159 2.17 6.52 8.44
C LEU A 159 1.42 7.81 8.10
N ILE A 160 1.47 8.28 6.86
CA ILE A 160 0.80 9.49 6.40
C ILE A 160 0.11 9.22 5.07
N ALA A 161 -1.22 9.24 5.09
CA ALA A 161 -2.07 8.93 3.95
C ALA A 161 -2.80 10.14 3.39
N GLY A 162 -2.81 10.29 2.07
CA GLY A 162 -3.72 11.16 1.34
C GLY A 162 -4.78 10.35 0.59
N GLY A 163 -6.05 10.45 1.01
CA GLY A 163 -7.15 9.71 0.37
C GLY A 163 -6.93 8.20 0.34
N SER A 164 -7.07 7.60 -0.84
CA SER A 164 -6.87 6.16 -1.11
C SER A 164 -5.44 5.66 -0.84
N GLY A 165 -4.47 6.55 -0.65
CA GLY A 165 -3.12 6.21 -0.19
C GLY A 165 -3.04 5.54 1.17
N VAL A 166 -4.14 5.41 1.87
CA VAL A 166 -4.24 4.60 3.08
C VAL A 166 -4.10 3.10 2.81
N ALA A 167 -4.37 2.62 1.59
CA ALA A 167 -4.37 1.20 1.23
C ALA A 167 -3.07 0.46 1.61
N PRO A 168 -1.87 0.86 1.14
CA PRO A 168 -0.64 0.18 1.54
C PRO A 168 -0.31 0.35 3.03
N LEU A 169 -0.78 1.43 3.66
CA LEU A 169 -0.54 1.71 5.08
C LEU A 169 -1.44 0.85 5.98
N VAL A 170 -2.66 0.54 5.56
CA VAL A 170 -3.53 -0.43 6.24
C VAL A 170 -2.90 -1.81 6.20
N SER A 171 -2.26 -2.21 5.10
CA SER A 171 -1.49 -3.46 5.04
C SER A 171 -0.42 -3.52 6.13
N MET A 172 0.30 -2.42 6.38
CA MET A 172 1.30 -2.32 7.45
C MET A 172 0.64 -2.41 8.85
N LEU A 173 -0.50 -1.73 9.06
CA LEU A 173 -1.25 -1.80 10.31
C LEU A 173 -1.78 -3.21 10.59
N ARG A 174 -2.25 -3.94 9.57
CA ARG A 174 -2.71 -5.33 9.67
C ARG A 174 -1.58 -6.26 10.10
N VAL A 175 -0.40 -6.09 9.53
CA VAL A 175 0.79 -6.86 9.95
C VAL A 175 1.20 -6.48 11.37
N ARG A 176 1.23 -5.18 11.74
CA ARG A 176 1.51 -4.72 13.10
C ARG A 176 0.50 -5.26 14.12
N GLY A 177 -0.78 -5.22 13.78
CA GLY A 177 -1.87 -5.71 14.65
C GLY A 177 -1.85 -7.23 14.89
N ALA A 178 -1.20 -8.01 14.02
CA ALA A 178 -1.00 -9.44 14.21
C ALA A 178 0.18 -9.78 15.14
N LEU A 179 1.01 -8.81 15.53
CA LEU A 179 2.11 -8.99 16.47
C LEU A 179 1.63 -8.72 17.90
N ALA A 180 2.03 -9.59 18.83
CA ALA A 180 1.76 -9.37 20.26
C ALA A 180 2.45 -8.10 20.78
N GLU A 181 3.68 -7.88 20.33
CA GLU A 181 4.48 -6.69 20.63
C GLU A 181 5.09 -6.14 19.34
N GLY A 182 5.36 -4.85 19.31
CA GLY A 182 5.98 -4.23 18.15
C GLY A 182 6.18 -2.72 18.34
N PRO A 183 6.79 -2.02 17.37
CA PRO A 183 7.04 -0.60 17.47
C PRO A 183 5.75 0.21 17.58
N GLU A 184 5.87 1.42 18.10
CA GLU A 184 4.79 2.41 18.08
C GLU A 184 4.43 2.78 16.65
N PHE A 185 3.14 2.82 16.35
CA PHE A 185 2.60 3.26 15.07
C PHE A 185 1.72 4.49 15.25
N ARG A 186 1.88 5.48 14.37
CA ARG A 186 0.93 6.59 14.21
C ARG A 186 0.49 6.69 12.76
N LEU A 187 -0.81 6.88 12.55
CA LEU A 187 -1.40 7.15 11.24
C LEU A 187 -2.01 8.55 11.21
N LEU A 188 -1.58 9.36 10.25
CA LEU A 188 -2.24 10.60 9.87
C LEU A 188 -2.96 10.36 8.54
N HIS A 189 -4.28 10.49 8.52
CA HIS A 189 -5.09 10.25 7.32
C HIS A 189 -5.82 11.52 6.89
N SER A 190 -5.41 12.11 5.78
CA SER A 190 -6.06 13.29 5.18
C SER A 190 -7.07 12.85 4.12
N VAL A 191 -8.35 13.08 4.35
CA VAL A 191 -9.48 12.67 3.49
C VAL A 191 -10.39 13.84 3.18
N ARG A 192 -11.27 13.70 2.18
CA ARG A 192 -12.24 14.76 1.82
C ARG A 192 -13.30 14.96 2.89
N ASP A 193 -13.91 13.87 3.32
CA ASP A 193 -15.06 13.81 4.22
C ASP A 193 -15.13 12.43 4.89
N PRO A 194 -16.02 12.22 5.88
CA PRO A 194 -16.17 10.93 6.55
C PRO A 194 -16.49 9.77 5.60
N ALA A 195 -17.30 10.00 4.57
CA ALA A 195 -17.66 8.96 3.61
C ALA A 195 -16.48 8.50 2.73
N SER A 196 -15.45 9.35 2.59
CA SER A 196 -14.21 9.04 1.87
C SER A 196 -13.15 8.36 2.74
N ARG A 197 -13.43 8.12 4.04
CA ARG A 197 -12.49 7.51 4.97
C ARG A 197 -12.52 5.99 4.82
N TRP A 198 -11.68 5.47 3.95
CA TRP A 198 -11.56 4.02 3.75
C TRP A 198 -11.09 3.32 5.02
N PHE A 199 -11.57 2.11 5.23
CA PHE A 199 -11.26 1.27 6.40
C PHE A 199 -11.60 1.93 7.76
N ALA A 200 -12.60 2.80 7.80
CA ALA A 200 -12.90 3.63 8.98
C ALA A 200 -13.02 2.80 10.27
N ASP A 201 -13.88 1.78 10.27
CA ASP A 201 -14.14 0.92 11.44
C ASP A 201 -12.88 0.14 11.87
N GLU A 202 -12.08 -0.32 10.89
CA GLU A 202 -10.83 -1.04 11.16
C GLU A 202 -9.79 -0.11 11.78
N LEU A 203 -9.64 1.11 11.27
CA LEU A 203 -8.72 2.12 11.81
C LEU A 203 -9.12 2.55 13.23
N ASP A 204 -10.42 2.72 13.47
CA ASP A 204 -10.96 3.03 14.81
C ASP A 204 -10.73 1.85 15.76
N GLY A 205 -10.86 0.62 15.28
CA GLY A 205 -10.53 -0.59 16.03
C GLY A 205 -9.05 -0.65 16.42
N TYR A 206 -8.14 -0.31 15.52
CA TYR A 206 -6.70 -0.23 15.83
C TYR A 206 -6.38 0.85 16.86
N ALA A 207 -7.03 2.00 16.78
CA ALA A 207 -6.88 3.06 17.76
C ALA A 207 -7.38 2.63 19.15
N ALA A 208 -8.56 2.01 19.22
CA ALA A 208 -9.14 1.52 20.47
C ALA A 208 -8.32 0.41 21.11
N ALA A 209 -7.71 -0.46 20.31
CA ALA A 209 -6.84 -1.54 20.76
C ALA A 209 -5.41 -1.11 21.11
N GLY A 210 -5.04 0.16 20.89
CA GLY A 210 -3.68 0.67 21.10
C GLY A 210 -2.64 0.12 20.13
N VAL A 211 -3.08 -0.40 18.97
CA VAL A 211 -2.18 -0.88 17.90
C VAL A 211 -1.51 0.31 17.21
N ALA A 212 -2.25 1.40 17.00
CA ALA A 212 -1.76 2.64 16.43
C ALA A 212 -2.53 3.84 16.98
N GLU A 213 -1.87 4.99 17.06
CA GLU A 213 -2.56 6.27 17.20
C GLU A 213 -3.06 6.71 15.82
N VAL A 214 -4.37 7.06 15.69
CA VAL A 214 -4.97 7.42 14.41
C VAL A 214 -5.54 8.83 14.48
N THR A 215 -5.05 9.73 13.63
CA THR A 215 -5.56 11.10 13.48
C THR A 215 -6.09 11.31 12.07
N THR A 216 -7.33 11.80 11.94
CA THR A 216 -7.95 12.06 10.64
C THR A 216 -8.13 13.55 10.42
N PHE A 217 -7.73 14.04 9.25
CA PHE A 217 -7.90 15.42 8.79
C PHE A 217 -8.91 15.48 7.65
N PHE A 218 -10.03 16.17 7.84
CA PHE A 218 -11.06 16.34 6.83
C PHE A 218 -10.83 17.63 6.03
N THR A 219 -10.78 17.52 4.69
CA THR A 219 -10.40 18.65 3.84
C THR A 219 -11.57 19.41 3.26
N ARG A 220 -12.77 18.81 3.17
CA ARG A 220 -13.99 19.43 2.60
C ARG A 220 -15.15 19.48 3.58
N ALA A 221 -15.43 18.39 4.26
CA ALA A 221 -16.49 18.30 5.25
C ALA A 221 -15.99 17.51 6.46
N ALA A 222 -16.06 18.10 7.66
CA ALA A 222 -15.74 17.43 8.91
C ALA A 222 -17.04 16.94 9.59
N PRO A 223 -16.98 15.90 10.46
CA PRO A 223 -18.10 15.50 11.29
C PRO A 223 -18.59 16.68 12.16
N GLU A 224 -19.90 16.74 12.43
CA GLU A 224 -20.46 17.68 13.39
C GLU A 224 -19.85 17.46 14.79
N GLY A 225 -19.48 18.55 15.48
CA GLY A 225 -18.82 18.46 16.78
C GLY A 225 -17.31 18.14 16.74
N GLY A 226 -16.71 17.96 15.57
CA GLY A 226 -15.27 17.85 15.41
C GLY A 226 -14.56 19.15 15.79
N GLY A 227 -13.53 19.09 16.63
CA GLY A 227 -12.82 20.29 17.14
C GLY A 227 -12.03 21.04 16.08
N ARG A 228 -11.85 20.50 14.85
CA ARG A 228 -11.14 21.11 13.72
C ARG A 228 -12.10 21.42 12.57
N ALA A 229 -12.05 22.65 12.07
CA ALA A 229 -12.73 23.01 10.83
C ALA A 229 -12.15 22.24 9.64
N SER A 230 -12.99 21.91 8.64
CA SER A 230 -12.53 21.31 7.40
C SER A 230 -11.59 22.26 6.65
N GLY A 231 -10.54 21.69 6.05
CA GLY A 231 -9.53 22.44 5.31
C GLY A 231 -8.36 21.56 4.96
N ARG A 232 -7.54 21.99 4.00
CA ARG A 232 -6.31 21.27 3.64
C ARG A 232 -5.41 21.14 4.86
N LEU A 233 -4.74 20.01 4.98
CA LEU A 233 -3.70 19.79 5.99
C LEU A 233 -2.62 20.86 5.85
N THR A 234 -2.29 21.51 6.95
CA THR A 234 -1.21 22.49 7.04
C THR A 234 0.05 21.84 7.59
N GLU A 235 1.20 22.46 7.32
CA GLU A 235 2.49 22.04 7.86
C GLU A 235 2.46 21.93 9.39
N ARG A 236 1.97 22.96 10.05
CA ARG A 236 1.87 22.99 11.51
C ARG A 236 1.05 21.82 12.06
N GLU A 237 -0.15 21.58 11.51
CA GLU A 237 -1.01 20.47 11.93
C GLU A 237 -0.36 19.11 11.72
N LEU A 238 0.35 18.95 10.58
CA LEU A 238 1.12 17.74 10.32
C LEU A 238 2.18 17.51 11.39
N LEU A 239 3.01 18.53 11.66
CA LEU A 239 4.14 18.42 12.59
C LEU A 239 3.69 18.29 14.04
N ASP A 240 2.60 18.97 14.43
CA ASP A 240 2.02 18.85 15.78
C ASP A 240 1.48 17.42 16.07
N ALA A 241 1.02 16.69 15.02
CA ALA A 241 0.46 15.36 15.15
C ALA A 241 1.44 14.22 14.82
N ALA A 242 2.53 14.53 14.10
CA ALA A 242 3.51 13.52 13.71
C ALA A 242 4.46 13.14 14.87
N LEU A 243 5.09 11.97 14.74
CA LEU A 243 6.24 11.64 15.58
C LEU A 243 7.37 12.65 15.35
N PRO A 244 7.97 13.23 16.38
CA PRO A 244 9.04 14.21 16.21
C PRO A 244 10.32 13.57 15.65
N ALA A 245 11.11 14.36 14.92
CA ALA A 245 12.32 13.91 14.21
C ALA A 245 13.37 13.27 15.14
N GLU A 246 13.46 13.77 16.39
CA GLU A 246 14.40 13.28 17.42
C GLU A 246 14.13 11.83 17.84
N ARG A 247 12.95 11.30 17.55
CA ARG A 247 12.60 9.89 17.78
C ARG A 247 13.06 8.98 16.64
N HIS A 248 13.66 9.55 15.60
CA HIS A 248 14.13 8.84 14.39
C HIS A 248 13.10 7.86 13.80
N PRO A 249 11.84 8.27 13.57
CA PRO A 249 10.83 7.37 13.01
C PRO A 249 11.16 6.96 11.59
N VAL A 250 10.68 5.78 11.18
CA VAL A 250 10.52 5.46 9.76
C VAL A 250 9.19 6.03 9.31
N VAL A 251 9.21 6.89 8.30
CA VAL A 251 8.01 7.57 7.82
C VAL A 251 7.60 7.01 6.46
N TYR A 252 6.32 6.65 6.32
CA TYR A 252 5.73 6.21 5.07
C TYR A 252 4.65 7.20 4.63
N VAL A 253 4.85 7.83 3.47
CA VAL A 253 3.90 8.80 2.91
C VAL A 253 3.33 8.27 1.61
N CYS A 254 2.00 8.10 1.54
CA CYS A 254 1.33 7.64 0.34
C CYS A 254 0.13 8.54 -0.03
N GLY A 255 -0.02 8.82 -1.31
CA GLY A 255 -1.08 9.68 -1.82
C GLY A 255 -0.78 10.24 -3.21
N THR A 256 -1.51 11.28 -3.59
CA THR A 256 -1.26 11.97 -4.86
C THR A 256 0.11 12.64 -4.91
N ASN A 257 0.66 12.84 -6.11
CA ASN A 257 1.97 13.46 -6.33
C ASN A 257 2.16 14.75 -5.51
N GLY A 258 1.20 15.69 -5.60
CA GLY A 258 1.29 16.97 -4.90
C GLY A 258 1.18 16.87 -3.37
N PHE A 259 0.41 15.91 -2.86
CA PHE A 259 0.32 15.64 -1.43
C PHE A 259 1.63 15.09 -0.89
N VAL A 260 2.14 14.04 -1.51
CA VAL A 260 3.38 13.36 -1.09
C VAL A 260 4.58 14.29 -1.14
N ALA A 261 4.74 15.07 -2.22
CA ALA A 261 5.84 16.01 -2.36
C ALA A 261 5.85 17.04 -1.24
N ARG A 262 4.68 17.64 -0.95
CA ARG A 262 4.54 18.66 0.10
C ARG A 262 4.78 18.11 1.50
N VAL A 263 4.21 16.96 1.82
CA VAL A 263 4.39 16.31 3.13
C VAL A 263 5.86 15.93 3.35
N ALA A 264 6.52 15.34 2.34
CA ALA A 264 7.93 14.99 2.45
C ALA A 264 8.82 16.24 2.63
N GLU A 265 8.55 17.33 1.92
CA GLU A 265 9.25 18.61 2.09
C GLU A 265 9.13 19.16 3.51
N TRP A 266 7.92 19.19 4.08
CA TRP A 266 7.68 19.66 5.44
C TRP A 266 8.41 18.80 6.49
N LEU A 267 8.36 17.47 6.34
CA LEU A 267 9.04 16.55 7.26
C LEU A 267 10.55 16.76 7.24
N VAL A 268 11.16 16.86 6.05
CA VAL A 268 12.61 17.08 5.91
C VAL A 268 13.00 18.46 6.45
N ALA A 269 12.23 19.50 6.18
CA ALA A 269 12.45 20.85 6.72
C ALA A 269 12.36 20.87 8.26
N ALA A 270 11.54 20.01 8.85
CA ALA A 270 11.42 19.85 10.31
C ALA A 270 12.48 18.90 10.92
N GLY A 271 13.47 18.45 10.15
CA GLY A 271 14.61 17.68 10.64
C GLY A 271 14.46 16.16 10.56
N HIS A 272 13.40 15.62 9.93
CA HIS A 272 13.33 14.20 9.66
C HIS A 272 14.42 13.78 8.66
N ASP A 273 15.04 12.63 8.91
CA ASP A 273 16.06 12.08 8.01
C ASP A 273 15.43 11.68 6.67
N PRO A 274 15.87 12.29 5.53
CA PRO A 274 15.35 11.98 4.21
C PRO A 274 15.46 10.50 3.83
N THR A 275 16.45 9.78 4.37
CA THR A 275 16.65 8.35 4.10
C THR A 275 15.63 7.48 4.83
N ARG A 276 14.93 8.03 5.80
CA ARG A 276 13.84 7.38 6.55
C ARG A 276 12.45 7.81 6.10
N VAL A 277 12.33 8.84 5.24
CA VAL A 277 11.06 9.26 4.65
C VAL A 277 10.84 8.52 3.33
N ARG A 278 9.99 7.50 3.37
CA ARG A 278 9.65 6.63 2.25
C ARG A 278 8.36 7.09 1.61
N THR A 279 8.36 7.21 0.30
CA THR A 279 7.21 7.76 -0.40
C THR A 279 6.72 6.83 -1.49
N GLU A 280 5.39 6.73 -1.64
CA GLU A 280 4.70 6.11 -2.76
C GLU A 280 3.65 7.06 -3.32
N ARG A 281 3.53 7.10 -4.63
CA ARG A 281 2.67 8.08 -5.32
C ARG A 281 1.76 7.36 -6.28
N PHE A 282 0.50 7.82 -6.34
CA PHE A 282 -0.48 7.35 -7.31
C PHE A 282 -1.19 8.55 -7.96
N GLY A 283 -1.88 8.28 -9.08
CA GLY A 283 -2.45 9.32 -9.92
C GLY A 283 -1.47 9.75 -11.00
N GLY A 284 -1.98 9.78 -12.24
CA GLY A 284 -1.23 10.23 -13.41
C GLY A 284 -0.69 11.66 -13.27
N LEU A 285 0.22 11.99 -14.17
CA LEU A 285 0.75 13.35 -14.38
C LEU A 285 -0.37 14.35 -14.63
#